data_cd2fd1434dded96febbe6f1e67d47c52
#
_entry.id   cd2fd1434dded96febbe6f1e67d47c52
#
_cell.length_a   1.000
_cell.length_b   1.000
_cell.length_c   1.000
_cell.angle_alpha   90.00
_cell.angle_beta   90.00
_cell.angle_gamma   90.00
#
_symmetry.space_group_name_H-M   'P 1'
#
loop_
_entity.id
_entity.type
_entity.pdbx_description
1 polymer ?
#
loop_
_entity_poly.entity_id
_entity_poly.type
_entity_poly.pdbx_seq_one_letter_code
_entity_poly.pdbx_strand_id
1 'polypeptide(L)'
;RGVIESRKVGVSAAGHSSVVLRMAGVKLPLESFPLQALVSEPIKPVFPCVVMSNTIHAYISQSDKGELVIGAGTDAYTSYTQRGALHINMHTLDAVCELFPTFRRLRMLRNWGGIVDVTPDRSPIIAKTPVPGLYVNCGWGTGGFKATPGSAHLFAWTIARDEPHPINAPFTIERFRDGNLIDEAAAAAVAH
;
A
#
# COMPACT_ATOMS: atom_id res chain seq x y z
N ARG A 1 -14.89 12.58 -22.81
CA ARG A 1 -15.47 12.27 -21.47
C ARG A 1 -16.88 11.77 -21.70
N GLY A 2 -17.29 10.69 -21.08
CA GLY A 2 -18.59 10.07 -21.24
C GLY A 2 -19.04 9.37 -19.95
N VAL A 3 -20.26 8.85 -19.97
CA VAL A 3 -20.84 8.05 -18.89
C VAL A 3 -20.82 6.59 -19.33
N ILE A 4 -20.46 5.70 -18.40
CA ILE A 4 -20.56 4.25 -18.58
C ILE A 4 -21.60 3.75 -17.57
N GLU A 5 -22.67 3.15 -18.07
CA GLU A 5 -23.68 2.50 -17.24
C GLU A 5 -23.29 1.06 -16.95
N SER A 6 -23.40 0.64 -15.70
CA SER A 6 -23.01 -0.69 -15.24
C SER A 6 -23.93 -1.15 -14.11
N ARG A 7 -24.19 -2.46 -14.05
CA ARG A 7 -24.95 -3.07 -12.95
C ARG A 7 -24.11 -3.27 -11.69
N LYS A 8 -22.79 -3.43 -11.84
CA LYS A 8 -21.85 -3.68 -10.77
C LYS A 8 -20.60 -2.84 -10.98
N VAL A 9 -20.10 -2.24 -9.93
CA VAL A 9 -18.89 -1.42 -9.92
C VAL A 9 -17.96 -1.91 -8.81
N GLY A 10 -16.72 -2.26 -9.16
CA GLY A 10 -15.67 -2.58 -8.22
C GLY A 10 -14.70 -1.41 -8.09
N VAL A 11 -14.44 -0.96 -6.87
CA VAL A 11 -13.47 0.10 -6.56
C VAL A 11 -12.20 -0.51 -6.00
N SER A 12 -11.08 -0.29 -6.69
CA SER A 12 -9.74 -0.70 -6.30
C SER A 12 -8.78 0.46 -6.58
N ALA A 13 -8.86 1.50 -5.74
CA ALA A 13 -8.20 2.79 -5.97
C ALA A 13 -7.14 3.13 -4.91
N ALA A 14 -6.67 2.12 -4.16
CA ALA A 14 -5.65 2.24 -3.11
C ALA A 14 -5.87 3.49 -2.23
N GLY A 15 -4.89 4.33 -2.03
CA GLY A 15 -4.98 5.54 -1.22
C GLY A 15 -6.08 6.54 -1.60
N HIS A 16 -6.70 6.39 -2.77
CA HIS A 16 -7.83 7.22 -3.20
C HIS A 16 -9.20 6.54 -3.01
N SER A 17 -9.25 5.31 -2.49
CA SER A 17 -10.50 4.56 -2.33
C SER A 17 -11.52 5.29 -1.48
N SER A 18 -11.10 5.93 -0.38
CA SER A 18 -11.99 6.72 0.48
C SER A 18 -12.60 7.92 -0.25
N VAL A 19 -11.86 8.57 -1.14
CA VAL A 19 -12.32 9.71 -1.94
C VAL A 19 -13.34 9.26 -2.97
N VAL A 20 -13.02 8.19 -3.70
CA VAL A 20 -13.91 7.64 -4.76
C VAL A 20 -15.23 7.15 -4.15
N LEU A 21 -15.17 6.37 -3.06
CA LEU A 21 -16.38 5.84 -2.42
C LEU A 21 -17.24 6.90 -1.75
N ARG A 22 -16.63 8.00 -1.31
CA ARG A 22 -17.40 9.16 -0.79
C ARG A 22 -18.31 9.79 -1.84
N MET A 23 -17.97 9.70 -3.12
CA MET A 23 -18.85 10.15 -4.22
C MET A 23 -20.15 9.34 -4.28
N ALA A 24 -20.14 8.09 -3.80
CA ALA A 24 -21.31 7.24 -3.65
C ALA A 24 -21.91 7.26 -2.23
N GLY A 25 -21.51 8.21 -1.38
CA GLY A 25 -22.00 8.33 0.00
C GLY A 25 -21.40 7.31 0.98
N VAL A 26 -20.45 6.48 0.56
CA VAL A 26 -19.81 5.47 1.41
C VAL A 26 -18.58 6.07 2.09
N LYS A 27 -18.56 6.03 3.43
CA LYS A 27 -17.40 6.43 4.24
C LYS A 27 -16.64 5.20 4.70
N LEU A 28 -15.34 5.19 4.47
CA LEU A 28 -14.43 4.16 4.96
C LEU A 28 -13.52 4.73 6.03
N PRO A 29 -13.16 3.96 7.05
CA PRO A 29 -12.16 4.34 8.04
C PRO A 29 -10.74 4.10 7.49
N LEU A 30 -10.41 4.81 6.41
CA LEU A 30 -9.12 4.74 5.74
C LEU A 30 -8.35 6.02 5.93
N GLU A 31 -7.10 5.89 6.29
CA GLU A 31 -6.11 6.96 6.27
C GLU A 31 -5.13 6.74 5.13
N SER A 32 -4.72 7.84 4.48
CA SER A 32 -3.81 7.79 3.33
C SER A 32 -2.51 8.50 3.67
N PHE A 33 -1.40 7.77 3.49
CA PHE A 33 -0.06 8.27 3.81
C PHE A 33 0.84 8.20 2.58
N PRO A 34 1.74 9.20 2.38
CA PRO A 34 2.80 9.09 1.40
C PRO A 34 3.83 8.03 1.83
N LEU A 35 4.05 7.03 1.00
CA LEU A 35 5.16 6.08 1.13
C LEU A 35 6.25 6.48 0.14
N GLN A 36 7.45 6.73 0.63
CA GLN A 36 8.50 7.32 -0.15
C GLN A 36 9.52 6.30 -0.64
N ALA A 37 10.04 6.54 -1.83
CA ALA A 37 11.10 5.76 -2.43
C ALA A 37 12.11 6.68 -3.13
N LEU A 38 13.33 6.17 -3.24
CA LEU A 38 14.46 6.83 -3.88
C LEU A 38 15.10 5.90 -4.92
N VAL A 39 15.77 6.50 -5.88
CA VAL A 39 16.59 5.76 -6.85
C VAL A 39 17.97 6.39 -6.97
N SER A 40 19.00 5.53 -6.94
CA SER A 40 20.41 5.94 -7.08
C SER A 40 20.83 6.04 -8.56
N GLU A 41 22.02 6.58 -8.79
CA GLU A 41 22.77 6.34 -10.01
C GLU A 41 23.01 4.82 -10.22
N PRO A 42 23.14 4.34 -11.48
CA PRO A 42 23.41 2.95 -11.76
C PRO A 42 24.81 2.53 -11.33
N ILE A 43 24.91 1.35 -10.76
CA ILE A 43 26.18 0.71 -10.39
C ILE A 43 26.24 -0.71 -10.96
N LYS A 44 27.39 -1.34 -10.85
CA LYS A 44 27.53 -2.76 -11.20
C LYS A 44 26.57 -3.63 -10.38
N PRO A 45 26.13 -4.79 -10.89
CA PRO A 45 25.26 -5.68 -10.16
C PRO A 45 25.85 -6.11 -8.81
N VAL A 46 25.09 -5.86 -7.73
CA VAL A 46 25.47 -6.21 -6.35
C VAL A 46 24.38 -6.97 -5.62
N PHE A 47 23.11 -6.83 -6.06
CA PHE A 47 21.96 -7.50 -5.45
C PHE A 47 21.20 -8.36 -6.45
N PRO A 48 21.14 -9.67 -6.25
CA PRO A 48 20.25 -10.55 -7.02
C PRO A 48 18.84 -10.63 -6.42
N CYS A 49 18.59 -9.96 -5.30
CA CYS A 49 17.34 -10.03 -4.55
C CYS A 49 17.02 -8.70 -3.86
N VAL A 50 15.81 -8.59 -3.33
CA VAL A 50 15.43 -7.51 -2.41
C VAL A 50 15.96 -7.83 -1.02
N VAL A 51 16.62 -6.87 -0.39
CA VAL A 51 17.01 -6.92 1.02
C VAL A 51 16.12 -5.97 1.79
N MET A 52 15.50 -6.45 2.88
CA MET A 52 14.61 -5.67 3.73
C MET A 52 14.99 -5.88 5.19
N SER A 53 14.98 -4.80 5.96
CA SER A 53 15.12 -4.83 7.42
C SER A 53 13.95 -4.12 8.07
N ASN A 54 13.16 -4.85 8.87
CA ASN A 54 12.08 -4.28 9.65
C ASN A 54 12.59 -3.49 10.87
N THR A 55 13.79 -3.80 11.36
CA THR A 55 14.37 -3.12 12.52
C THR A 55 14.73 -1.67 12.23
N ILE A 56 15.24 -1.39 11.03
CA ILE A 56 15.64 -0.06 10.61
C ILE A 56 14.72 0.52 9.53
N HIS A 57 13.60 -0.16 9.24
CA HIS A 57 12.56 0.26 8.30
C HIS A 57 13.08 0.69 6.93
N ALA A 58 13.94 -0.14 6.33
CA ALA A 58 14.46 0.11 5.00
C ALA A 58 14.46 -1.13 4.13
N TYR A 59 14.19 -0.97 2.85
CA TYR A 59 14.46 -1.98 1.84
C TYR A 59 15.35 -1.42 0.75
N ILE A 60 16.08 -2.33 0.10
CA ILE A 60 16.91 -2.02 -1.03
C ILE A 60 16.82 -3.15 -2.05
N SER A 61 16.70 -2.80 -3.30
CA SER A 61 16.78 -3.71 -4.44
C SER A 61 17.56 -3.05 -5.56
N GLN A 62 18.02 -3.84 -6.51
CA GLN A 62 18.71 -3.32 -7.69
C GLN A 62 17.87 -3.62 -8.94
N SER A 63 17.72 -2.62 -9.80
CA SER A 63 17.10 -2.78 -11.10
C SER A 63 18.03 -3.50 -12.08
N ASP A 64 17.49 -4.04 -13.15
CA ASP A 64 18.25 -4.64 -14.25
C ASP A 64 19.19 -3.64 -14.97
N LYS A 65 18.93 -2.34 -14.82
CA LYS A 65 19.77 -1.26 -15.36
C LYS A 65 20.86 -0.80 -14.39
N GLY A 66 20.87 -1.31 -13.16
CA GLY A 66 21.90 -1.07 -12.16
C GLY A 66 21.54 -0.07 -11.06
N GLU A 67 20.42 0.67 -11.17
CA GLU A 67 20.02 1.61 -10.11
C GLU A 67 19.56 0.85 -8.87
N LEU A 68 19.92 1.39 -7.69
CA LEU A 68 19.34 0.93 -6.43
C LEU A 68 18.02 1.63 -6.18
N VAL A 69 16.97 0.85 -5.93
CA VAL A 69 15.66 1.32 -5.47
C VAL A 69 15.60 1.15 -3.96
N ILE A 70 15.40 2.24 -3.25
CA ILE A 70 15.48 2.33 -1.80
C ILE A 70 14.14 2.89 -1.27
N GLY A 71 13.59 2.30 -0.22
CA GLY A 71 12.40 2.74 0.50
C GLY A 71 12.47 2.18 1.93
N ALA A 72 11.52 2.39 2.72
CA ALA A 72 10.10 2.50 2.79
C ALA A 72 9.65 3.53 3.86
N GLY A 73 10.17 4.71 3.85
CA GLY A 73 9.74 5.74 4.81
C GLY A 73 8.35 6.28 4.47
N THR A 74 7.52 6.46 5.49
CA THR A 74 6.21 7.12 5.39
C THR A 74 6.21 8.43 6.15
N ASP A 75 5.44 9.42 5.67
CA ASP A 75 5.16 10.61 6.47
C ASP A 75 4.33 10.25 7.70
N ALA A 76 4.54 10.96 8.80
CA ALA A 76 3.81 10.75 10.05
C ALA A 76 2.37 11.33 10.04
N TYR A 77 1.96 11.93 8.94
CA TYR A 77 0.66 12.59 8.79
C TYR A 77 -0.02 12.18 7.48
N THR A 78 -1.34 12.20 7.50
CA THR A 78 -2.15 11.89 6.32
C THR A 78 -1.99 12.95 5.25
N SER A 79 -1.71 12.53 4.02
CA SER A 79 -1.52 13.43 2.89
C SER A 79 -1.66 12.67 1.56
N TYR A 80 -1.93 13.42 0.50
CA TYR A 80 -1.90 12.93 -0.89
C TYR A 80 -0.70 13.49 -1.67
N THR A 81 0.32 13.97 -0.98
CA THR A 81 1.55 14.43 -1.65
C THR A 81 2.29 13.26 -2.28
N GLN A 82 2.76 13.45 -3.50
CA GLN A 82 3.60 12.48 -4.21
C GLN A 82 5.07 12.93 -4.26
N ARG A 83 5.41 13.95 -3.50
CA ARG A 83 6.78 14.46 -3.35
C ARG A 83 7.44 13.80 -2.16
N GLY A 84 8.73 13.52 -2.26
CA GLY A 84 9.51 13.07 -1.14
C GLY A 84 9.71 14.18 -0.10
N ALA A 85 9.65 13.82 1.18
CA ALA A 85 10.01 14.71 2.28
C ALA A 85 11.50 14.50 2.64
N LEU A 86 12.23 15.60 2.79
CA LEU A 86 13.69 15.53 3.00
C LEU A 86 14.07 14.73 4.24
N HIS A 87 13.36 14.93 5.37
CA HIS A 87 13.64 14.23 6.61
C HIS A 87 13.44 12.71 6.51
N ILE A 88 12.39 12.27 5.79
CA ILE A 88 12.14 10.84 5.53
C ILE A 88 13.24 10.26 4.63
N ASN A 89 13.62 10.99 3.58
CA ASN A 89 14.67 10.56 2.69
C ASN A 89 16.02 10.43 3.42
N MET A 90 16.37 11.38 4.28
CA MET A 90 17.59 11.33 5.07
C MET A 90 17.59 10.13 6.03
N HIS A 91 16.49 9.92 6.75
CA HIS A 91 16.35 8.77 7.65
C HIS A 91 16.49 7.43 6.90
N THR A 92 15.84 7.30 5.75
CA THR A 92 15.92 6.08 4.92
C THR A 92 17.34 5.85 4.40
N LEU A 93 18.03 6.92 3.98
CA LEU A 93 19.40 6.81 3.50
C LEU A 93 20.39 6.48 4.62
N ASP A 94 20.20 7.05 5.81
CA ASP A 94 21.00 6.70 6.99
C ASP A 94 20.86 5.23 7.34
N ALA A 95 19.62 4.70 7.35
CA ALA A 95 19.35 3.30 7.58
C ALA A 95 20.01 2.39 6.53
N VAL A 96 19.95 2.76 5.25
CA VAL A 96 20.64 2.01 4.19
C VAL A 96 22.16 2.08 4.33
N CYS A 97 22.71 3.22 4.72
CA CYS A 97 24.15 3.38 4.94
C CYS A 97 24.65 2.65 6.20
N GLU A 98 23.78 2.39 7.17
CA GLU A 98 24.06 1.51 8.30
C GLU A 98 24.21 0.05 7.85
N LEU A 99 23.26 -0.45 7.03
CA LEU A 99 23.32 -1.80 6.46
C LEU A 99 24.48 -1.97 5.46
N PHE A 100 24.68 -0.98 4.62
CA PHE A 100 25.60 -1.02 3.48
C PHE A 100 26.48 0.23 3.44
N PRO A 101 27.52 0.34 4.27
CA PRO A 101 28.39 1.52 4.33
C PRO A 101 29.06 1.87 2.99
N THR A 102 29.18 0.90 2.11
CA THR A 102 29.76 1.08 0.77
C THR A 102 28.95 2.04 -0.12
N PHE A 103 27.65 2.21 0.16
CA PHE A 103 26.75 3.05 -0.64
C PHE A 103 26.74 4.53 -0.24
N ARG A 104 27.47 4.93 0.77
CA ARG A 104 27.54 6.33 1.25
C ARG A 104 27.96 7.36 0.18
N ARG A 105 28.59 6.91 -0.90
CA ARG A 105 29.06 7.79 -1.97
C ARG A 105 28.17 7.80 -3.21
N LEU A 106 27.08 7.03 -3.20
CA LEU A 106 26.17 6.99 -4.33
C LEU A 106 25.33 8.27 -4.39
N ARG A 107 25.11 8.73 -5.61
CA ARG A 107 24.24 9.87 -5.86
C ARG A 107 22.80 9.40 -5.99
N MET A 108 21.89 10.11 -5.32
CA MET A 108 20.45 9.92 -5.51
C MET A 108 20.00 10.75 -6.69
N LEU A 109 19.32 10.11 -7.65
CA LEU A 109 18.84 10.78 -8.85
C LEU A 109 17.42 11.28 -8.69
N ARG A 110 16.60 10.57 -7.90
CA ARG A 110 15.17 10.85 -7.82
C ARG A 110 14.58 10.31 -6.53
N ASN A 111 13.57 11.02 -6.04
CA ASN A 111 12.65 10.54 -5.02
C ASN A 111 11.21 10.78 -5.46
N TRP A 112 10.29 9.98 -4.92
CA TRP A 112 8.85 10.15 -5.12
C TRP A 112 8.08 9.54 -3.96
N GLY A 113 6.78 9.90 -3.84
CA GLY A 113 5.84 9.27 -2.92
C GLY A 113 4.73 8.55 -3.67
N GLY A 114 4.40 7.35 -3.22
CA GLY A 114 3.15 6.67 -3.54
C GLY A 114 2.17 6.83 -2.39
N ILE A 115 0.86 6.79 -2.67
CA ILE A 115 -0.14 6.92 -1.62
C ILE A 115 -0.60 5.53 -1.20
N VAL A 116 -0.33 5.17 0.04
CA VAL A 116 -0.83 3.94 0.66
C VAL A 116 -2.09 4.23 1.48
N ASP A 117 -2.96 3.24 1.58
CA ASP A 117 -4.19 3.26 2.33
C ASP A 117 -4.11 2.33 3.54
N VAL A 118 -4.37 2.85 4.71
CA VAL A 118 -4.25 2.13 5.98
C VAL A 118 -5.60 2.13 6.69
N THR A 119 -6.02 0.95 7.11
CA THR A 119 -7.18 0.73 7.98
C THR A 119 -6.77 0.78 9.45
N PRO A 120 -7.69 1.02 10.40
CA PRO A 120 -7.37 1.02 11.83
C PRO A 120 -6.75 -0.27 12.35
N ASP A 121 -7.15 -1.42 11.81
CA ASP A 121 -6.62 -2.75 12.15
C ASP A 121 -5.54 -3.24 11.19
N ARG A 122 -5.11 -2.38 10.25
CA ARG A 122 -4.08 -2.68 9.24
C ARG A 122 -4.37 -3.87 8.34
N SER A 123 -5.61 -4.34 8.32
CA SER A 123 -6.09 -5.42 7.47
C SER A 123 -6.95 -4.87 6.33
N PRO A 124 -6.89 -5.47 5.14
CA PRO A 124 -7.60 -4.95 3.97
C PRO A 124 -9.12 -5.00 4.13
N ILE A 125 -9.81 -4.32 3.24
CA ILE A 125 -11.25 -4.44 3.02
C ILE A 125 -11.46 -5.09 1.65
N ILE A 126 -12.12 -6.25 1.61
CA ILE A 126 -12.57 -6.91 0.38
C ILE A 126 -14.04 -7.22 0.56
N ALA A 127 -14.91 -6.30 0.19
CA ALA A 127 -16.30 -6.36 0.63
C ALA A 127 -17.29 -5.75 -0.36
N LYS A 128 -18.55 -6.06 -0.11
CA LYS A 128 -19.68 -5.27 -0.60
C LYS A 128 -19.76 -3.97 0.20
N THR A 129 -20.28 -2.93 -0.41
CA THR A 129 -20.63 -1.70 0.30
C THR A 129 -22.12 -1.68 0.64
N PRO A 130 -22.58 -0.75 1.48
CA PRO A 130 -24.03 -0.56 1.70
C PRO A 130 -24.80 -0.14 0.44
N VAL A 131 -24.13 0.30 -0.61
CA VAL A 131 -24.74 0.65 -1.89
C VAL A 131 -24.84 -0.61 -2.75
N PRO A 132 -26.04 -1.05 -3.14
CA PRO A 132 -26.23 -2.25 -3.96
C PRO A 132 -25.41 -2.17 -5.27
N GLY A 133 -24.70 -3.24 -5.59
CA GLY A 133 -23.87 -3.34 -6.80
C GLY A 133 -22.52 -2.60 -6.71
N LEU A 134 -22.19 -1.98 -5.58
CA LEU A 134 -20.90 -1.33 -5.36
C LEU A 134 -20.02 -2.17 -4.42
N TYR A 135 -18.82 -2.49 -4.87
CA TYR A 135 -17.84 -3.33 -4.16
C TYR A 135 -16.52 -2.60 -3.98
N VAL A 136 -15.73 -3.00 -2.99
CA VAL A 136 -14.46 -2.38 -2.67
C VAL A 136 -13.37 -3.40 -2.34
N ASN A 137 -12.16 -3.13 -2.83
CA ASN A 137 -10.92 -3.81 -2.46
C ASN A 137 -9.85 -2.74 -2.20
N CYS A 138 -9.50 -2.53 -0.93
CA CYS A 138 -8.58 -1.45 -0.51
C CYS A 138 -8.02 -1.72 0.91
N GLY A 139 -7.24 -0.78 1.44
CA GLY A 139 -6.71 -0.87 2.80
C GLY A 139 -5.51 -1.81 2.94
N TRP A 140 -4.76 -2.02 1.86
CA TRP A 140 -3.64 -2.95 1.80
C TRP A 140 -2.33 -2.40 2.37
N GLY A 141 -2.26 -1.12 2.66
CA GLY A 141 -1.03 -0.48 3.10
C GLY A 141 0.15 -0.79 2.17
N THR A 142 1.25 -1.29 2.73
CA THR A 142 2.45 -1.68 1.97
C THR A 142 2.41 -3.12 1.45
N GLY A 143 1.39 -3.90 1.81
CA GLY A 143 1.28 -5.33 1.48
C GLY A 143 0.60 -5.67 0.15
N GLY A 144 0.01 -4.68 -0.52
CA GLY A 144 -0.92 -4.90 -1.63
C GLY A 144 -0.33 -5.60 -2.85
N PHE A 145 0.91 -5.30 -3.23
CA PHE A 145 1.53 -5.88 -4.43
C PHE A 145 1.62 -7.42 -4.36
N LYS A 146 2.16 -7.95 -3.28
CA LYS A 146 2.30 -9.41 -3.10
C LYS A 146 0.97 -10.13 -2.94
N ALA A 147 -0.06 -9.44 -2.44
CA ALA A 147 -1.39 -10.00 -2.24
C ALA A 147 -2.28 -9.93 -3.51
N THR A 148 -1.83 -9.27 -4.57
CA THR A 148 -2.63 -9.00 -5.78
C THR A 148 -3.30 -10.24 -6.37
N PRO A 149 -2.63 -11.40 -6.59
CA PRO A 149 -3.30 -12.55 -7.20
C PRO A 149 -4.44 -13.10 -6.34
N GLY A 150 -4.20 -13.26 -5.04
CA GLY A 150 -5.21 -13.75 -4.10
C GLY A 150 -6.37 -12.78 -3.93
N SER A 151 -6.07 -11.50 -3.69
CA SER A 151 -7.09 -10.48 -3.50
C SER A 151 -7.95 -10.26 -4.75
N ALA A 152 -7.35 -10.32 -5.94
CA ALA A 152 -8.07 -10.22 -7.19
C ALA A 152 -9.06 -11.37 -7.38
N HIS A 153 -8.66 -12.60 -7.06
CA HIS A 153 -9.55 -13.76 -7.10
C HIS A 153 -10.73 -13.60 -6.14
N LEU A 154 -10.46 -13.26 -4.88
CA LEU A 154 -11.48 -13.07 -3.85
C LEU A 154 -12.44 -11.93 -4.20
N PHE A 155 -11.92 -10.84 -4.73
CA PHE A 155 -12.72 -9.70 -5.14
C PHE A 155 -13.58 -10.01 -6.36
N ALA A 156 -13.04 -10.70 -7.37
CA ALA A 156 -13.80 -11.16 -8.53
C ALA A 156 -14.94 -12.12 -8.13
N TRP A 157 -14.66 -13.06 -7.19
CA TRP A 157 -15.68 -13.92 -6.62
C TRP A 157 -16.78 -13.10 -5.96
N THR A 158 -16.43 -12.16 -5.08
CA THR A 158 -17.38 -11.32 -4.35
C THR A 158 -18.29 -10.54 -5.30
N ILE A 159 -17.72 -9.97 -6.38
CA ILE A 159 -18.49 -9.27 -7.41
C ILE A 159 -19.42 -10.23 -8.17
N ALA A 160 -18.90 -11.38 -8.58
CA ALA A 160 -19.65 -12.32 -9.42
C ALA A 160 -20.85 -12.91 -8.65
N ARG A 161 -20.62 -13.37 -7.44
CA ARG A 161 -21.61 -14.06 -6.61
C ARG A 161 -22.49 -13.14 -5.79
N ASP A 162 -22.13 -11.88 -5.64
CA ASP A 162 -22.76 -10.91 -4.73
C ASP A 162 -22.71 -11.34 -3.26
N GLU A 163 -21.69 -12.12 -2.90
CA GLU A 163 -21.42 -12.62 -1.56
C GLU A 163 -19.92 -12.73 -1.32
N PRO A 164 -19.43 -12.59 -0.09
CA PRO A 164 -18.00 -12.76 0.21
C PRO A 164 -17.60 -14.23 0.04
N HIS A 165 -16.38 -14.45 -0.45
CA HIS A 165 -15.77 -15.78 -0.38
C HIS A 165 -15.46 -16.13 1.10
N PRO A 166 -15.49 -17.40 1.53
CA PRO A 166 -15.18 -17.76 2.92
C PRO A 166 -13.88 -17.19 3.47
N ILE A 167 -12.83 -17.07 2.63
CA ILE A 167 -11.54 -16.51 3.03
C ILE A 167 -11.64 -15.01 3.32
N ASN A 168 -12.40 -14.25 2.53
CA ASN A 168 -12.53 -12.80 2.77
C ASN A 168 -13.77 -12.40 3.55
N ALA A 169 -14.53 -13.35 4.06
CA ALA A 169 -15.69 -13.07 4.88
C ALA A 169 -15.42 -12.16 6.10
N PRO A 170 -14.26 -12.24 6.78
CA PRO A 170 -13.93 -11.34 7.88
C PRO A 170 -13.57 -9.92 7.44
N PHE A 171 -13.15 -9.71 6.19
CA PHE A 171 -12.60 -8.43 5.69
C PHE A 171 -13.68 -7.44 5.27
N THR A 172 -14.73 -7.33 6.07
CA THR A 172 -15.90 -6.46 5.82
C THR A 172 -15.67 -5.02 6.30
N ILE A 173 -16.53 -4.10 5.85
CA ILE A 173 -16.56 -2.71 6.36
C ILE A 173 -17.17 -2.68 7.76
N GLU A 174 -18.16 -3.52 8.00
CA GLU A 174 -18.94 -3.58 9.24
C GLU A 174 -18.09 -3.92 10.46
N ARG A 175 -16.97 -4.65 10.30
CA ARG A 175 -16.07 -5.01 11.39
C ARG A 175 -15.57 -3.81 12.21
N PHE A 176 -15.43 -2.65 11.58
CA PHE A 176 -15.00 -1.42 12.26
C PHE A 176 -16.09 -0.81 13.14
N ARG A 177 -17.35 -0.98 12.76
CA ARG A 177 -18.49 -0.54 13.57
C ARG A 177 -18.77 -1.51 14.72
N ASP A 178 -18.63 -2.80 14.46
CA ASP A 178 -19.01 -3.86 15.38
C ASP A 178 -17.85 -4.26 16.33
N GLY A 179 -16.66 -3.67 16.11
CA GLY A 179 -15.47 -3.94 16.94
C GLY A 179 -14.79 -5.28 16.66
N ASN A 180 -15.19 -6.00 15.62
CA ASN A 180 -14.61 -7.29 15.21
C ASN A 180 -13.33 -7.10 14.38
N LEU A 181 -12.36 -6.38 14.93
CA LEU A 181 -11.10 -6.08 14.27
C LEU A 181 -10.28 -7.36 14.03
N ILE A 182 -9.53 -7.36 12.94
CA ILE A 182 -8.66 -8.47 12.57
C ILE A 182 -7.28 -8.19 13.15
N ASP A 183 -6.77 -9.12 13.97
CA ASP A 183 -5.40 -9.06 14.47
C ASP A 183 -4.48 -9.85 13.51
N GLU A 184 -3.88 -9.15 12.58
CA GLU A 184 -2.86 -9.70 11.68
C GLU A 184 -1.46 -9.35 12.19
N ALA A 185 -1.00 -10.03 13.25
CA ALA A 185 0.33 -9.80 13.83
C ALA A 185 1.47 -9.80 12.77
N ALA A 186 1.34 -10.61 11.71
CA ALA A 186 2.29 -10.62 10.61
C ALA A 186 2.21 -9.37 9.72
N ALA A 187 1.03 -8.79 9.54
CA ALA A 187 0.86 -7.53 8.80
C ALA A 187 1.35 -6.34 9.64
N ALA A 188 1.14 -6.37 10.95
CA ALA A 188 1.63 -5.34 11.87
C ALA A 188 3.16 -5.20 11.87
N ALA A 189 3.90 -6.28 11.57
CA ALA A 189 5.37 -6.23 11.46
C ALA A 189 5.87 -5.43 10.24
N VAL A 190 5.01 -5.17 9.27
CA VAL A 190 5.33 -4.40 8.03
C VAL A 190 4.72 -3.00 8.07
N ALA A 191 3.90 -2.73 9.07
CA ALA A 191 3.25 -1.43 9.22
C ALA A 191 4.00 -0.60 10.27
N HIS A 192 4.42 0.55 9.88
CA HIS A 192 5.27 1.52 10.61
C HIS A 192 4.48 2.41 11.54
#